data_ddbc613f33c235658049d0b54a93974e
#
_entry.id   ddbc613f33c235658049d0b54a93974e
#
_cell.length_a   1.000
_cell.length_b   1.000
_cell.length_c   1.000
_cell.angle_alpha   90.00
_cell.angle_beta   90.00
_cell.angle_gamma   90.00
#
_symmetry.space_group_name_H-M   'P 1'
#
loop_
_entity.id
_entity.type
_entity.pdbx_description
1 polymer ?
#
loop_
_entity_poly.entity_id
_entity_poly.type
_entity_poly.pdbx_seq_one_letter_code
_entity_poly.pdbx_strand_id
1 'polypeptide(L)'
;LLKIKKKKVKFVAVLVKPSIIDLENISKLPFDYYQIYNTSPKKIKLIKNKYKKKIIVALTINKKKDVEKYKLYKKISDIFLFDGKGYEKSIAFNHKLINNLKKKIKIMLAGNIKPNDNLKNFVELANFIDISGGLETHGKKDISKINTFLNNIKKVNYEN
;
A
#
# COMPACT_ATOMS: atom_id res chain seq x y z
N LEU A 1 -7.13 3.96 -17.96
CA LEU A 1 -7.07 5.01 -16.92
C LEU A 1 -7.54 6.38 -17.43
N LEU A 2 -7.13 6.82 -18.61
CA LEU A 2 -7.49 8.15 -19.16
C LEU A 2 -8.99 8.38 -19.32
N LYS A 3 -9.78 7.31 -19.51
CA LYS A 3 -11.26 7.36 -19.67
C LYS A 3 -12.01 7.35 -18.33
N ILE A 4 -11.32 7.15 -17.19
CA ILE A 4 -11.98 7.07 -15.89
C ILE A 4 -12.07 8.47 -15.27
N LYS A 5 -13.28 8.92 -14.97
CA LYS A 5 -13.48 10.18 -14.21
C LYS A 5 -12.93 10.02 -12.78
N LYS A 6 -11.84 10.71 -12.49
CA LYS A 6 -11.04 10.51 -11.27
C LYS A 6 -11.72 10.93 -9.97
N LYS A 7 -12.78 11.74 -9.99
CA LYS A 7 -13.51 12.24 -8.80
C LYS A 7 -12.59 12.38 -7.55
N LYS A 8 -12.91 11.66 -6.46
CA LYS A 8 -12.13 11.64 -5.20
C LYS A 8 -11.08 10.51 -5.13
N VAL A 9 -10.96 9.68 -6.18
CA VAL A 9 -10.07 8.52 -6.22
C VAL A 9 -8.65 8.95 -6.57
N LYS A 10 -7.64 8.35 -5.93
CA LYS A 10 -6.22 8.49 -6.29
C LYS A 10 -5.74 7.25 -7.03
N PHE A 11 -4.99 7.45 -8.11
CA PHE A 11 -4.42 6.35 -8.88
C PHE A 11 -2.99 6.05 -8.40
N VAL A 12 -2.73 4.76 -8.18
CA VAL A 12 -1.43 4.26 -7.73
C VAL A 12 -0.87 3.30 -8.77
N ALA A 13 0.34 3.55 -9.25
CA ALA A 13 1.09 2.58 -10.04
C ALA A 13 1.88 1.67 -9.09
N VAL A 14 1.66 0.36 -9.18
CA VAL A 14 2.41 -0.64 -8.40
C VAL A 14 3.58 -1.15 -9.22
N LEU A 15 4.79 -1.02 -8.66
CA LEU A 15 6.05 -1.23 -9.37
C LEU A 15 7.00 -2.10 -8.56
N VAL A 16 7.62 -3.09 -9.20
CA VAL A 16 8.64 -3.95 -8.60
C VAL A 16 9.95 -3.74 -9.34
N LYS A 17 10.98 -3.18 -8.66
CA LYS A 17 12.29 -2.86 -9.25
C LYS A 17 12.17 -2.16 -10.62
N PRO A 18 11.38 -1.08 -10.78
CA PRO A 18 11.08 -0.53 -12.09
C PRO A 18 12.34 -0.14 -12.87
N SER A 19 12.35 -0.42 -14.16
CA SER A 19 13.37 0.08 -15.11
C SER A 19 13.11 1.57 -15.43
N ILE A 20 14.05 2.19 -16.14
CA ILE A 20 13.86 3.57 -16.64
C ILE A 20 12.72 3.59 -17.67
N ILE A 21 12.66 2.59 -18.54
CA ILE A 21 11.61 2.46 -19.58
C ILE A 21 10.23 2.35 -18.94
N ASP A 22 10.07 1.50 -17.91
CA ASP A 22 8.81 1.39 -17.17
C ASP A 22 8.36 2.74 -16.63
N LEU A 23 9.28 3.47 -15.98
CA LEU A 23 8.99 4.75 -15.38
C LEU A 23 8.63 5.82 -16.40
N GLU A 24 9.28 5.85 -17.55
CA GLU A 24 8.97 6.78 -18.64
C GLU A 24 7.59 6.50 -19.24
N ASN A 25 7.26 5.23 -19.48
CA ASN A 25 5.96 4.84 -19.99
C ASN A 25 4.82 5.25 -19.04
N ILE A 26 4.96 5.00 -17.73
CA ILE A 26 3.91 5.33 -16.77
C ILE A 26 3.88 6.83 -16.40
N SER A 27 4.97 7.58 -16.62
CA SER A 27 5.04 9.00 -16.27
C SER A 27 4.01 9.86 -17.00
N LYS A 28 3.63 9.43 -18.20
CA LYS A 28 2.60 10.06 -19.05
C LYS A 28 1.17 9.77 -18.59
N LEU A 29 0.98 8.86 -17.62
CA LEU A 29 -0.32 8.45 -17.12
C LEU A 29 -0.68 9.23 -15.83
N PRO A 30 -1.98 9.43 -15.53
CA PRO A 30 -2.44 10.28 -14.43
C PRO A 30 -2.33 9.62 -13.05
N PHE A 31 -1.21 8.97 -12.76
CA PHE A 31 -0.94 8.43 -11.42
C PHE A 31 -0.63 9.54 -10.42
N ASP A 32 -1.14 9.39 -9.20
CA ASP A 32 -0.85 10.28 -8.06
C ASP A 32 0.33 9.77 -7.25
N TYR A 33 0.44 8.43 -7.16
CA TYR A 33 1.47 7.73 -6.37
C TYR A 33 2.16 6.66 -7.20
N TYR A 34 3.44 6.45 -6.87
CA TYR A 34 4.18 5.25 -7.25
C TYR A 34 4.40 4.41 -5.99
N GLN A 35 3.84 3.20 -5.95
CA GLN A 35 4.07 2.19 -4.92
C GLN A 35 5.20 1.29 -5.39
N ILE A 36 6.33 1.33 -4.68
CA ILE A 36 7.58 0.74 -5.18
C ILE A 36 8.10 -0.32 -4.21
N TYR A 37 8.26 -1.53 -4.72
CA TYR A 37 8.88 -2.66 -4.04
C TYR A 37 10.35 -2.83 -4.41
N ASN A 38 11.14 -3.41 -3.52
CA ASN A 38 12.50 -3.93 -3.76
C ASN A 38 13.46 -2.96 -4.47
N THR A 39 13.39 -1.68 -4.14
CA THR A 39 14.21 -0.64 -4.77
C THR A 39 14.98 0.14 -3.70
N SER A 40 16.26 0.44 -3.96
CA SER A 40 17.14 1.11 -3.00
C SER A 40 16.70 2.55 -2.71
N PRO A 41 17.02 3.11 -1.52
CA PRO A 41 16.68 4.49 -1.16
C PRO A 41 17.22 5.51 -2.17
N LYS A 42 18.45 5.32 -2.65
CA LYS A 42 19.08 6.19 -3.66
C LYS A 42 18.25 6.24 -4.95
N LYS A 43 17.82 5.08 -5.47
CA LYS A 43 16.99 5.01 -6.69
C LYS A 43 15.60 5.61 -6.47
N ILE A 44 14.96 5.34 -5.33
CA ILE A 44 13.64 5.94 -5.02
C ILE A 44 13.73 7.46 -4.93
N LYS A 45 14.81 8.02 -4.34
CA LYS A 45 15.03 9.47 -4.30
C LYS A 45 15.15 10.06 -5.71
N LEU A 46 15.87 9.39 -6.60
CA LEU A 46 15.98 9.82 -8.01
C LEU A 46 14.62 9.78 -8.72
N ILE A 47 13.84 8.70 -8.54
CA ILE A 47 12.50 8.56 -9.10
C ILE A 47 11.58 9.70 -8.60
N LYS A 48 11.54 9.94 -7.29
CA LYS A 48 10.73 11.00 -6.69
C LYS A 48 11.08 12.37 -7.27
N ASN A 49 12.37 12.67 -7.38
CA ASN A 49 12.86 13.96 -7.88
C ASN A 49 12.58 14.14 -9.38
N LYS A 50 12.79 13.10 -10.20
CA LYS A 50 12.58 13.17 -11.66
C LYS A 50 11.10 13.29 -12.02
N TYR A 51 10.26 12.41 -11.45
CA TYR A 51 8.86 12.31 -11.87
C TYR A 51 7.88 13.10 -11.01
N LYS A 52 8.35 13.73 -9.91
CA LYS A 52 7.53 14.56 -8.99
C LYS A 52 6.27 13.87 -8.48
N LYS A 53 6.31 12.53 -8.33
CA LYS A 53 5.21 11.73 -7.81
C LYS A 53 5.36 11.49 -6.31
N LYS A 54 4.24 11.33 -5.61
CA LYS A 54 4.25 10.84 -4.23
C LYS A 54 4.66 9.37 -4.21
N ILE A 55 5.43 8.98 -3.20
CA ILE A 55 6.02 7.64 -3.10
C ILE A 55 5.40 6.86 -1.95
N ILE A 56 4.93 5.65 -2.25
CA ILE A 56 4.63 4.61 -1.28
C ILE A 56 5.78 3.61 -1.33
N VAL A 57 6.59 3.54 -0.28
CA VAL A 57 7.63 2.52 -0.17
C VAL A 57 7.01 1.25 0.40
N ALA A 58 7.02 0.18 -0.39
CA ALA A 58 6.50 -1.11 0.01
C ALA A 58 7.61 -2.00 0.60
N LEU A 59 7.41 -2.42 1.84
CA LEU A 59 8.31 -3.26 2.61
C LEU A 59 7.66 -4.61 2.88
N THR A 60 8.30 -5.68 2.45
CA THR A 60 7.89 -7.06 2.76
C THR A 60 8.37 -7.43 4.15
N ILE A 61 7.42 -7.82 5.03
CA ILE A 61 7.67 -8.06 6.45
C ILE A 61 7.55 -9.53 6.78
N ASN A 62 8.64 -10.11 7.28
CA ASN A 62 8.66 -11.44 7.91
C ASN A 62 9.00 -11.36 9.39
N LYS A 63 9.89 -10.45 9.77
CA LYS A 63 10.43 -10.30 11.12
C LYS A 63 10.68 -8.83 11.48
N LYS A 64 10.89 -8.55 12.75
CA LYS A 64 11.11 -7.18 13.26
C LYS A 64 12.17 -6.39 12.48
N LYS A 65 13.27 -7.03 12.09
CA LYS A 65 14.34 -6.40 11.29
C LYS A 65 13.85 -5.85 9.95
N ASP A 66 12.82 -6.45 9.36
CA ASP A 66 12.27 -5.96 8.08
C ASP A 66 11.49 -4.67 8.30
N VAL A 67 10.78 -4.55 9.42
CA VAL A 67 10.09 -3.30 9.80
C VAL A 67 11.09 -2.16 9.91
N GLU A 68 12.23 -2.38 10.57
CA GLU A 68 13.26 -1.35 10.79
C GLU A 68 13.82 -0.72 9.50
N LYS A 69 13.66 -1.41 8.37
CA LYS A 69 14.07 -0.89 7.04
C LYS A 69 13.38 0.42 6.68
N TYR A 70 12.21 0.74 7.24
CA TYR A 70 11.54 2.02 6.99
C TYR A 70 12.43 3.21 7.29
N LYS A 71 13.36 3.10 8.26
CA LYS A 71 14.28 4.17 8.65
C LYS A 71 15.15 4.65 7.48
N LEU A 72 15.54 3.74 6.58
CA LEU A 72 16.34 4.04 5.39
C LEU A 72 15.60 4.93 4.39
N TYR A 73 14.26 4.89 4.42
CA TYR A 73 13.40 5.58 3.44
C TYR A 73 12.62 6.75 4.06
N LYS A 74 12.77 7.01 5.38
CA LYS A 74 11.94 7.96 6.13
C LYS A 74 11.89 9.38 5.52
N LYS A 75 13.00 9.83 4.92
CA LYS A 75 13.09 11.18 4.31
C LYS A 75 12.55 11.25 2.87
N ILE A 76 12.20 10.12 2.26
CA ILE A 76 11.82 10.05 0.85
C ILE A 76 10.43 9.44 0.61
N SER A 77 9.94 8.62 1.53
CA SER A 77 8.61 8.01 1.46
C SER A 77 7.53 8.96 1.98
N ASP A 78 6.41 9.02 1.28
CA ASP A 78 5.22 9.75 1.75
C ASP A 78 4.30 8.82 2.57
N ILE A 79 4.27 7.52 2.22
CA ILE A 79 3.53 6.46 2.91
C ILE A 79 4.39 5.20 2.91
N PHE A 80 4.37 4.45 4.00
CA PHE A 80 5.00 3.14 4.10
C PHE A 80 3.95 2.04 4.01
N LEU A 81 4.03 1.20 3.00
CA LEU A 81 3.25 -0.03 2.93
C LEU A 81 4.03 -1.15 3.63
N PHE A 82 3.43 -1.73 4.66
CA PHE A 82 3.89 -2.97 5.29
C PHE A 82 3.03 -4.12 4.78
N ASP A 83 3.65 -5.03 4.05
CA ASP A 83 2.98 -6.16 3.39
C ASP A 83 3.58 -7.49 3.87
N GLY A 84 2.78 -8.53 3.90
CA GLY A 84 3.25 -9.88 4.16
C GLY A 84 4.07 -10.45 3.01
N LYS A 85 4.69 -11.61 3.22
CA LYS A 85 5.47 -12.28 2.19
C LYS A 85 4.57 -12.89 1.12
N GLY A 86 4.93 -12.69 -0.13
CA GLY A 86 4.33 -13.31 -1.31
C GLY A 86 3.52 -12.36 -2.18
N TYR A 87 3.87 -12.27 -3.46
CA TYR A 87 3.18 -11.43 -4.42
C TYR A 87 1.86 -12.06 -4.88
N GLU A 88 1.79 -13.41 -4.94
CA GLU A 88 0.62 -14.15 -5.41
C GLU A 88 -0.32 -14.58 -4.28
N LYS A 89 0.24 -14.93 -3.12
CA LYS A 89 -0.51 -15.23 -1.90
C LYS A 89 0.19 -14.53 -0.74
N SER A 90 -0.25 -13.34 -0.42
CA SER A 90 0.27 -12.59 0.73
C SER A 90 -0.05 -13.35 2.02
N ILE A 91 0.99 -13.68 2.78
CA ILE A 91 0.85 -14.29 4.10
C ILE A 91 0.79 -13.13 5.11
N ALA A 92 -0.20 -13.13 5.99
CA ALA A 92 -0.28 -12.16 7.07
C ALA A 92 1.01 -12.21 7.92
N PHE A 93 1.56 -11.06 8.24
CA PHE A 93 2.64 -10.96 9.21
C PHE A 93 2.09 -10.59 10.60
N ASN A 94 2.90 -10.77 11.64
CA ASN A 94 2.50 -10.35 12.98
C ASN A 94 2.41 -8.83 13.08
N HIS A 95 1.20 -8.28 13.06
CA HIS A 95 0.95 -6.84 13.08
C HIS A 95 1.45 -6.14 14.36
N LYS A 96 1.68 -6.86 15.47
CA LYS A 96 2.31 -6.30 16.67
C LYS A 96 3.70 -5.72 16.40
N LEU A 97 4.36 -6.16 15.33
CA LEU A 97 5.68 -5.65 14.94
C LEU A 97 5.68 -4.17 14.54
N ILE A 98 4.51 -3.61 14.16
CA ILE A 98 4.37 -2.21 13.74
C ILE A 98 3.68 -1.34 14.80
N ASN A 99 3.41 -1.87 15.99
CA ASN A 99 2.81 -1.10 17.09
C ASN A 99 3.57 0.22 17.32
N ASN A 100 2.83 1.29 17.58
CA ASN A 100 3.34 2.64 17.83
C ASN A 100 4.06 3.34 16.66
N LEU A 101 4.17 2.70 15.48
CA LEU A 101 4.76 3.36 14.32
C LEU A 101 3.84 4.38 13.67
N LYS A 102 2.51 4.21 13.75
CA LYS A 102 1.50 5.13 13.19
C LYS A 102 1.66 6.56 13.68
N LYS A 103 2.15 6.75 14.91
CA LYS A 103 2.44 8.07 15.50
C LYS A 103 3.67 8.76 14.85
N LYS A 104 4.53 8.02 14.17
CA LYS A 104 5.82 8.49 13.63
C LYS A 104 5.85 8.62 12.12
N ILE A 105 5.07 7.80 11.42
CA ILE A 105 5.03 7.70 9.95
C ILE A 105 3.61 7.35 9.48
N LYS A 106 3.30 7.69 8.24
CA LYS A 106 2.06 7.25 7.60
C LYS A 106 2.18 5.80 7.16
N ILE A 107 1.30 4.94 7.66
CA ILE A 107 1.30 3.50 7.41
C ILE A 107 0.11 3.12 6.53
N MET A 108 0.39 2.30 5.53
CA MET A 108 -0.56 1.48 4.80
C MET A 108 -0.30 0.01 5.17
N LEU A 109 -1.33 -0.70 5.58
CA LEU A 109 -1.25 -2.09 6.02
C LEU A 109 -1.85 -3.00 4.95
N ALA A 110 -1.06 -3.99 4.52
CA ALA A 110 -1.47 -5.05 3.62
C ALA A 110 -1.15 -6.43 4.22
N GLY A 111 -1.42 -7.47 3.47
CA GLY A 111 -1.08 -8.84 3.82
C GLY A 111 -2.26 -9.67 4.28
N ASN A 112 -2.87 -10.40 3.34
CA ASN A 112 -3.97 -11.34 3.58
C ASN A 112 -5.20 -10.76 4.32
N ILE A 113 -5.47 -9.47 4.13
CA ILE A 113 -6.66 -8.80 4.68
C ILE A 113 -7.90 -9.28 3.91
N LYS A 114 -8.98 -9.56 4.65
CA LYS A 114 -10.25 -10.03 4.10
C LYS A 114 -11.38 -9.04 4.37
N PRO A 115 -12.45 -9.04 3.56
CA PRO A 115 -13.57 -8.11 3.73
C PRO A 115 -14.26 -8.20 5.09
N ASN A 116 -14.26 -9.39 5.70
CA ASN A 116 -14.93 -9.69 6.97
C ASN A 116 -14.01 -9.61 8.20
N ASP A 117 -12.74 -9.21 8.03
CA ASP A 117 -11.84 -9.04 9.16
C ASP A 117 -12.34 -7.93 10.09
N ASN A 118 -11.97 -8.01 11.36
CA ASN A 118 -12.23 -6.92 12.31
C ASN A 118 -11.33 -5.72 12.01
N LEU A 119 -11.84 -4.79 11.20
CA LEU A 119 -11.09 -3.64 10.73
C LEU A 119 -10.70 -2.66 11.85
N LYS A 120 -11.36 -2.68 13.03
CA LYS A 120 -10.96 -1.85 14.19
C LYS A 120 -9.49 -2.08 14.55
N ASN A 121 -9.05 -3.33 14.56
CA ASN A 121 -7.67 -3.68 14.88
C ASN A 121 -6.65 -3.09 13.88
N PHE A 122 -7.05 -2.91 12.62
CA PHE A 122 -6.15 -2.39 11.58
C PHE A 122 -6.10 -0.86 11.59
N VAL A 123 -7.20 -0.18 11.85
CA VAL A 123 -7.22 1.30 11.88
C VAL A 123 -6.46 1.87 13.08
N GLU A 124 -6.28 1.10 14.15
CA GLU A 124 -5.40 1.48 15.26
C GLU A 124 -3.92 1.48 14.84
N LEU A 125 -3.54 0.56 13.96
CA LEU A 125 -2.15 0.33 13.54
C LEU A 125 -1.75 1.14 12.31
N ALA A 126 -2.70 1.47 11.42
CA ALA A 126 -2.42 2.06 10.12
C ALA A 126 -3.36 3.23 9.78
N ASN A 127 -2.90 4.09 8.86
CA ASN A 127 -3.70 5.19 8.32
C ASN A 127 -4.49 4.76 7.07
N PHE A 128 -4.05 3.69 6.40
CA PHE A 128 -4.63 3.14 5.19
C PHE A 128 -4.61 1.62 5.25
N ILE A 129 -5.62 0.99 4.66
CA ILE A 129 -5.70 -0.46 4.48
C ILE A 129 -5.57 -0.75 2.98
N ASP A 130 -4.67 -1.66 2.62
CA ASP A 130 -4.51 -2.17 1.26
C ASP A 130 -5.03 -3.60 1.19
N ILE A 131 -6.07 -3.80 0.39
CA ILE A 131 -6.71 -5.10 0.17
C ILE A 131 -6.83 -5.36 -1.33
N SER A 132 -6.30 -6.47 -1.79
CA SER A 132 -6.35 -6.88 -3.20
C SER A 132 -6.94 -8.28 -3.36
N GLY A 133 -6.20 -9.33 -3.07
CA GLY A 133 -6.65 -10.71 -3.22
C GLY A 133 -7.87 -11.06 -2.35
N GLY A 134 -8.02 -10.41 -1.19
CA GLY A 134 -9.20 -10.56 -0.33
C GLY A 134 -10.52 -10.14 -1.01
N LEU A 135 -10.44 -9.29 -2.06
CA LEU A 135 -11.58 -8.84 -2.85
C LEU A 135 -11.80 -9.66 -4.13
N GLU A 136 -11.21 -10.85 -4.22
CA GLU A 136 -11.27 -11.68 -5.41
C GLU A 136 -11.98 -13.01 -5.16
N THR A 137 -12.67 -13.51 -6.20
CA THR A 137 -13.20 -14.86 -6.31
C THR A 137 -12.68 -15.43 -7.63
N HIS A 138 -11.98 -16.57 -7.58
CA HIS A 138 -11.32 -17.19 -8.74
C HIS A 138 -10.42 -16.19 -9.54
N GLY A 139 -9.65 -15.35 -8.84
CA GLY A 139 -8.72 -14.38 -9.45
C GLY A 139 -9.39 -13.16 -10.10
N LYS A 140 -10.70 -12.98 -9.97
CA LYS A 140 -11.45 -11.82 -10.47
C LYS A 140 -12.02 -11.00 -9.32
N LYS A 141 -12.04 -9.68 -9.47
CA LYS A 141 -12.65 -8.77 -8.48
C LYS A 141 -14.13 -9.09 -8.29
N ASP A 142 -14.52 -9.27 -7.03
CA ASP A 142 -15.87 -9.63 -6.60
C ASP A 142 -16.58 -8.41 -5.99
N ILE A 143 -17.64 -7.95 -6.65
CA ILE A 143 -18.39 -6.76 -6.26
C ILE A 143 -19.02 -6.91 -4.86
N SER A 144 -19.49 -8.13 -4.50
CA SER A 144 -20.05 -8.39 -3.18
C SER A 144 -19.00 -8.21 -2.08
N LYS A 145 -17.79 -8.74 -2.28
CA LYS A 145 -16.66 -8.58 -1.36
C LYS A 145 -16.22 -7.12 -1.25
N ILE A 146 -16.20 -6.40 -2.36
CA ILE A 146 -15.88 -4.96 -2.38
C ILE A 146 -16.92 -4.18 -1.55
N ASN A 147 -18.22 -4.41 -1.76
CA ASN A 147 -19.27 -3.75 -1.02
C ASN A 147 -19.22 -4.08 0.47
N THR A 148 -18.99 -5.34 0.83
CA THR A 148 -18.83 -5.78 2.23
C THR A 148 -17.68 -5.01 2.89
N PHE A 149 -16.51 -4.96 2.25
CA PHE A 149 -15.36 -4.24 2.77
C PHE A 149 -15.63 -2.74 2.95
N LEU A 150 -16.21 -2.09 1.94
CA LEU A 150 -16.52 -0.66 2.01
C LEU A 150 -17.54 -0.33 3.10
N ASN A 151 -18.55 -1.20 3.31
CA ASN A 151 -19.52 -1.03 4.39
C ASN A 151 -18.87 -1.19 5.77
N ASN A 152 -17.95 -2.16 5.92
CA ASN A 152 -17.22 -2.35 7.17
C ASN A 152 -16.29 -1.17 7.48
N ILE A 153 -15.59 -0.61 6.48
CA ILE A 153 -14.78 0.61 6.65
C ILE A 153 -15.64 1.80 7.07
N LYS A 154 -16.83 1.97 6.49
CA LYS A 154 -17.74 3.05 6.89
C LYS A 154 -18.12 2.94 8.38
N LYS A 155 -18.52 1.75 8.85
CA LYS A 155 -18.86 1.52 10.25
C LYS A 155 -17.74 1.94 11.20
N VAL A 156 -16.51 1.52 10.92
CA VAL A 156 -15.34 1.86 11.76
C VAL A 156 -15.06 3.37 11.77
N ASN A 157 -15.28 4.08 10.66
CA ASN A 157 -15.06 5.53 10.57
C ASN A 157 -16.15 6.36 11.26
N TYR A 158 -17.36 5.82 11.44
CA TYR A 158 -18.45 6.51 12.14
C TYR A 158 -18.45 6.28 13.66
N GLU A 159 -17.69 5.29 14.14
CA GLU A 159 -17.59 4.97 15.57
C GLU A 159 -16.39 5.67 16.26
N ASN A 160 -15.59 6.43 15.51
CA ASN A 160 -14.47 7.27 15.97
C ASN A 160 -14.78 8.76 15.75
#